data_2e12e9976ceb18380db9b8080d83f057
#
_entry.id   2e12e9976ceb18380db9b8080d83f057
#
_cell.length_a   1.000
_cell.length_b   1.000
_cell.length_c   1.000
_cell.angle_alpha   90.00
_cell.angle_beta   90.00
_cell.angle_gamma   90.00
#
_symmetry.space_group_name_H-M   'P 1'
#
loop_
_entity.id
_entity.type
_entity.pdbx_description
1 polymer ?
#
loop_
_entity_poly.entity_id
_entity_poly.type
_entity_poly.pdbx_seq_one_letter_code
_entity_poly.pdbx_strand_id
1 'polypeptide(L)'
;MDITMTLRNDWTRDEIQALYDQPFLDLVFKAQSVHREHFQPNTIQVSTLLSIKTGKCPEDCKYCSQSAHYDSKLEAEKRIAVDKVIREAQTAKDSGSSRFCMGAAWRNPHERDMPYVLEMVREVKALGLETCMTLGMLNQSQAERLKDAGLDYYNHNLDTSREYYSHIISTRTFDDRLDTLDHVRQ
;
A
#
# COMPACT_ATOMS: atom_id res chain seq x y z
N MET A 1 21.79 -12.38 -19.23
CA MET A 1 22.10 -10.96 -19.42
C MET A 1 21.38 -10.23 -18.31
N ASP A 2 22.11 -9.83 -17.28
CA ASP A 2 21.59 -8.99 -16.20
C ASP A 2 21.35 -7.59 -16.76
N ILE A 3 20.13 -7.30 -17.13
CA ILE A 3 19.74 -5.94 -17.45
C ILE A 3 19.44 -5.27 -16.12
N THR A 4 20.46 -4.67 -15.51
CA THR A 4 20.27 -3.73 -14.40
C THR A 4 19.48 -2.56 -14.95
N MET A 5 18.17 -2.62 -14.77
CA MET A 5 17.26 -1.53 -15.08
C MET A 5 17.64 -0.33 -14.21
N THR A 6 18.26 0.67 -14.78
CA THR A 6 18.51 1.93 -14.07
C THR A 6 17.17 2.66 -13.97
N LEU A 7 16.47 2.46 -12.85
CA LEU A 7 15.24 3.22 -12.57
C LEU A 7 15.58 4.71 -12.52
N ARG A 8 14.95 5.49 -13.34
CA ARG A 8 15.11 6.93 -13.35
C ARG A 8 14.21 7.57 -12.29
N ASN A 9 14.78 8.36 -11.38
CA ASN A 9 14.08 9.01 -10.27
C ASN A 9 14.17 10.55 -10.32
N ASP A 10 14.67 11.13 -11.41
CA ASP A 10 14.99 12.54 -11.59
C ASP A 10 14.09 13.24 -12.61
N TRP A 11 12.88 12.76 -12.78
CA TRP A 11 11.90 13.33 -13.70
C TRP A 11 11.58 14.79 -13.35
N THR A 12 11.75 15.67 -14.34
CA THR A 12 11.31 17.06 -14.21
C THR A 12 9.81 17.18 -14.47
N ARG A 13 9.21 18.26 -13.96
CA ARG A 13 7.79 18.55 -14.19
C ARG A 13 7.47 18.66 -15.69
N ASP A 14 8.35 19.30 -16.47
CA ASP A 14 8.12 19.49 -17.90
C ASP A 14 8.16 18.17 -18.68
N GLU A 15 9.04 17.24 -18.31
CA GLU A 15 9.06 15.91 -18.89
C GLU A 15 7.79 15.12 -18.57
N ILE A 16 7.31 15.18 -17.33
CA ILE A 16 6.05 14.53 -16.92
C ILE A 16 4.88 15.15 -17.69
N GLN A 17 4.84 16.49 -17.81
CA GLN A 17 3.81 17.19 -18.56
C GLN A 17 3.85 16.80 -20.04
N ALA A 18 5.03 16.72 -20.65
CA ALA A 18 5.19 16.29 -22.04
C ALA A 18 4.72 14.85 -22.29
N LEU A 19 4.87 13.95 -21.30
CA LEU A 19 4.29 12.60 -21.36
C LEU A 19 2.76 12.66 -21.29
N TYR A 20 2.22 13.47 -20.39
CA TYR A 20 0.78 13.59 -20.17
C TYR A 20 0.05 14.19 -21.38
N ASP A 21 0.68 15.15 -22.06
CA ASP A 21 0.09 15.88 -23.20
C ASP A 21 0.15 15.10 -24.52
N GLN A 22 0.74 13.89 -24.54
CA GLN A 22 0.77 13.05 -25.72
C GLN A 22 -0.62 12.57 -26.12
N PRO A 23 -0.88 12.33 -27.42
CA PRO A 23 -2.07 11.62 -27.85
C PRO A 23 -2.17 10.27 -27.11
N PHE A 24 -3.36 9.94 -26.64
CA PHE A 24 -3.57 8.76 -25.77
C PHE A 24 -3.04 7.46 -26.38
N LEU A 25 -3.27 7.23 -27.68
CA LEU A 25 -2.82 6.01 -28.34
C LEU A 25 -1.29 5.94 -28.46
N ASP A 26 -0.61 7.08 -28.63
CA ASP A 26 0.86 7.14 -28.68
C ASP A 26 1.43 6.84 -27.28
N LEU A 27 0.80 7.36 -26.22
CA LEU A 27 1.16 7.06 -24.85
C LEU A 27 0.98 5.56 -24.53
N VAL A 28 -0.13 4.97 -24.94
CA VAL A 28 -0.40 3.52 -24.76
C VAL A 28 0.63 2.68 -25.50
N PHE A 29 0.96 3.05 -26.75
CA PHE A 29 1.97 2.34 -27.54
C PHE A 29 3.35 2.38 -26.87
N LYS A 30 3.78 3.56 -26.41
CA LYS A 30 5.06 3.72 -25.68
C LYS A 30 5.07 2.92 -24.37
N ALA A 31 3.99 2.97 -23.59
CA ALA A 31 3.85 2.21 -22.35
C ALA A 31 3.94 0.70 -22.62
N GLN A 32 3.27 0.21 -23.68
CA GLN A 32 3.34 -1.21 -24.06
C GLN A 32 4.75 -1.61 -24.55
N SER A 33 5.45 -0.73 -25.24
CA SER A 33 6.82 -0.99 -25.69
C SER A 33 7.76 -1.17 -24.51
N VAL A 34 7.74 -0.22 -23.56
CA VAL A 34 8.51 -0.29 -22.30
C VAL A 34 8.13 -1.54 -21.47
N HIS A 35 6.84 -1.83 -21.37
CA HIS A 35 6.38 -3.01 -20.64
C HIS A 35 6.96 -4.31 -21.23
N ARG A 36 6.92 -4.47 -22.57
CA ARG A 36 7.43 -5.67 -23.24
C ARG A 36 8.93 -5.80 -23.20
N GLU A 37 9.64 -4.70 -23.07
CA GLU A 37 11.10 -4.69 -22.91
C GLU A 37 11.54 -5.18 -21.53
N HIS A 38 10.77 -4.86 -20.48
CA HIS A 38 11.19 -5.04 -19.09
C HIS A 38 10.40 -6.11 -18.32
N PHE A 39 9.22 -6.51 -18.80
CA PHE A 39 8.33 -7.43 -18.12
C PHE A 39 7.80 -8.52 -19.06
N GLN A 40 7.29 -9.59 -18.47
CA GLN A 40 6.57 -10.63 -19.22
C GLN A 40 5.25 -10.06 -19.74
N PRO A 41 5.08 -9.94 -21.07
CA PRO A 41 4.02 -9.10 -21.67
C PRO A 41 2.59 -9.57 -21.41
N ASN A 42 2.41 -10.85 -21.09
CA ASN A 42 1.10 -11.47 -20.90
C ASN A 42 0.87 -11.97 -19.47
N THR A 43 1.66 -11.48 -18.50
CA THR A 43 1.51 -11.82 -17.09
C THR A 43 0.83 -10.67 -16.36
N ILE A 44 -0.22 -10.99 -15.60
CA ILE A 44 -0.95 -10.04 -14.74
C ILE A 44 -0.78 -10.48 -13.30
N GLN A 45 -0.36 -9.55 -12.44
CA GLN A 45 -0.35 -9.79 -11.02
C GLN A 45 -1.77 -9.68 -10.46
N VAL A 46 -2.22 -10.71 -9.77
CA VAL A 46 -3.51 -10.72 -9.06
C VAL A 46 -3.25 -10.49 -7.58
N SER A 47 -3.88 -9.45 -7.02
CA SER A 47 -3.79 -9.10 -5.60
C SER A 47 -5.16 -9.19 -4.94
N THR A 48 -5.23 -9.83 -3.77
CA THR A 48 -6.44 -9.84 -2.93
C THR A 48 -6.22 -8.94 -1.71
N LEU A 49 -7.21 -8.13 -1.36
CA LEU A 49 -7.18 -7.24 -0.20
C LEU A 49 -8.11 -7.77 0.90
N LEU A 50 -7.61 -7.82 2.13
CA LEU A 50 -8.38 -8.11 3.33
C LEU A 50 -8.31 -6.92 4.31
N SER A 51 -9.47 -6.46 4.80
CA SER A 51 -9.52 -5.54 5.94
C SER A 51 -9.33 -6.34 7.23
N ILE A 52 -8.22 -6.11 7.92
CA ILE A 52 -7.91 -6.76 9.20
C ILE A 52 -8.50 -6.01 10.40
N LYS A 53 -8.90 -4.75 10.20
CA LYS A 53 -9.64 -3.91 11.13
C LYS A 53 -10.38 -2.84 10.36
N THR A 54 -11.71 -2.81 10.46
CA THR A 54 -12.60 -1.94 9.68
C THR A 54 -13.17 -0.81 10.53
N GLY A 55 -13.22 0.40 9.97
CA GLY A 55 -13.91 1.57 10.54
C GLY A 55 -13.23 2.16 11.79
N LYS A 56 -13.79 3.26 12.28
CA LYS A 56 -13.32 4.03 13.44
C LYS A 56 -11.84 4.42 13.36
N CYS A 57 -11.36 4.79 12.16
CA CYS A 57 -10.06 5.40 12.00
C CYS A 57 -10.08 6.81 12.62
N PRO A 58 -9.10 7.19 13.45
CA PRO A 58 -9.07 8.52 14.07
C PRO A 58 -8.69 9.66 13.11
N GLU A 59 -8.36 9.34 11.86
CA GLU A 59 -8.05 10.31 10.82
C GLU A 59 -9.32 10.86 10.16
N ASP A 60 -9.29 12.15 9.77
CA ASP A 60 -10.41 12.87 9.18
C ASP A 60 -10.35 12.99 7.64
N CYS A 61 -9.72 12.02 6.97
CA CYS A 61 -9.63 12.02 5.50
C CYS A 61 -11.03 12.11 4.87
N LYS A 62 -11.34 13.21 4.19
CA LYS A 62 -12.68 13.54 3.69
C LYS A 62 -13.26 12.53 2.67
N TYR A 63 -12.43 11.77 2.02
CA TYR A 63 -12.83 10.76 1.03
C TYR A 63 -12.94 9.34 1.63
N CYS A 64 -12.53 9.15 2.90
CA CYS A 64 -12.37 7.81 3.47
C CYS A 64 -13.59 7.39 4.29
N SER A 65 -14.28 6.34 3.86
CA SER A 65 -15.39 5.74 4.60
C SER A 65 -15.00 5.11 5.94
N GLN A 66 -13.70 4.86 6.17
CA GLN A 66 -13.18 4.28 7.41
C GLN A 66 -13.06 5.30 8.56
N SER A 67 -13.15 6.61 8.26
CA SER A 67 -12.99 7.68 9.24
C SER A 67 -14.07 7.65 10.32
N ALA A 68 -13.67 7.91 11.57
CA ALA A 68 -14.61 8.10 12.68
C ALA A 68 -15.27 9.49 12.71
N HIS A 69 -14.80 10.42 11.86
CA HIS A 69 -15.29 11.79 11.79
C HIS A 69 -16.55 11.94 10.93
N TYR A 70 -16.88 10.93 10.12
CA TYR A 70 -18.00 10.98 9.17
C TYR A 70 -18.95 9.81 9.34
N ASP A 71 -20.25 10.06 9.16
CA ASP A 71 -21.29 9.02 9.14
C ASP A 71 -21.36 8.36 7.77
N SER A 72 -20.44 7.47 7.51
CA SER A 72 -20.36 6.70 6.26
C SER A 72 -21.24 5.47 6.21
N LYS A 73 -22.00 5.18 7.27
CA LYS A 73 -22.81 3.96 7.46
C LYS A 73 -21.99 2.66 7.46
N LEU A 74 -20.66 2.77 7.53
CA LEU A 74 -19.78 1.62 7.61
C LEU A 74 -19.82 1.02 9.02
N GLU A 75 -20.18 -0.25 9.13
CA GLU A 75 -20.11 -0.98 10.38
C GLU A 75 -18.66 -1.22 10.78
N ALA A 76 -18.32 -0.82 12.01
CA ALA A 76 -16.96 -0.97 12.50
C ALA A 76 -16.71 -2.40 13.01
N GLU A 77 -15.64 -3.02 12.56
CA GLU A 77 -15.19 -4.33 12.99
C GLU A 77 -13.91 -4.23 13.81
N LYS A 78 -13.82 -5.09 14.83
CA LYS A 78 -12.57 -5.26 15.59
C LYS A 78 -11.53 -5.98 14.73
N ARG A 79 -10.27 -6.01 15.24
CA ARG A 79 -9.23 -6.84 14.64
C ARG A 79 -9.71 -8.28 14.50
N ILE A 80 -9.52 -8.85 13.32
CA ILE A 80 -9.81 -10.27 13.06
C ILE A 80 -8.67 -11.14 13.62
N ALA A 81 -8.97 -12.40 13.92
CA ALA A 81 -7.96 -13.33 14.43
C ALA A 81 -6.95 -13.71 13.32
N VAL A 82 -5.68 -13.95 13.70
CA VAL A 82 -4.62 -14.34 12.76
C VAL A 82 -5.00 -15.57 11.96
N ASP A 83 -5.57 -16.60 12.57
CA ASP A 83 -6.04 -17.80 11.90
C ASP A 83 -7.06 -17.51 10.77
N LYS A 84 -7.90 -16.48 10.96
CA LYS A 84 -8.83 -16.05 9.90
C LYS A 84 -8.07 -15.43 8.74
N VAL A 85 -7.07 -14.58 9.02
CA VAL A 85 -6.21 -13.98 7.98
C VAL A 85 -5.51 -15.06 7.16
N ILE A 86 -4.97 -16.07 7.82
CA ILE A 86 -4.28 -17.19 7.16
C ILE A 86 -5.24 -17.96 6.24
N ARG A 87 -6.45 -18.27 6.71
CA ARG A 87 -7.46 -18.93 5.87
C ARG A 87 -7.86 -18.11 4.65
N GLU A 88 -8.08 -16.82 4.82
CA GLU A 88 -8.40 -15.91 3.70
C GLU A 88 -7.23 -15.79 2.71
N ALA A 89 -6.00 -15.74 3.21
CA ALA A 89 -4.80 -15.72 2.37
C ALA A 89 -4.64 -17.04 1.58
N GLN A 90 -4.91 -18.19 2.21
CA GLN A 90 -4.90 -19.48 1.51
C GLN A 90 -5.98 -19.53 0.42
N THR A 91 -7.20 -19.07 0.72
CA THR A 91 -8.30 -18.99 -0.26
C THR A 91 -7.92 -18.06 -1.43
N ALA A 92 -7.29 -16.92 -1.16
CA ALA A 92 -6.81 -16.01 -2.19
C ALA A 92 -5.75 -16.67 -3.09
N LYS A 93 -4.79 -17.40 -2.49
CA LYS A 93 -3.77 -18.17 -3.22
C LYS A 93 -4.40 -19.23 -4.12
N ASP A 94 -5.33 -20.01 -3.59
CA ASP A 94 -6.02 -21.08 -4.33
C ASP A 94 -6.86 -20.51 -5.49
N SER A 95 -7.29 -19.24 -5.36
CA SER A 95 -7.98 -18.47 -6.41
C SER A 95 -7.03 -17.78 -7.41
N GLY A 96 -5.73 -18.00 -7.30
CA GLY A 96 -4.72 -17.49 -8.25
C GLY A 96 -4.10 -16.13 -7.88
N SER A 97 -4.31 -15.62 -6.66
CA SER A 97 -3.59 -14.44 -6.20
C SER A 97 -2.12 -14.74 -5.97
N SER A 98 -1.25 -13.84 -6.42
CA SER A 98 0.19 -13.85 -6.13
C SER A 98 0.59 -12.92 -5.00
N ARG A 99 -0.31 -11.94 -4.66
CA ARG A 99 -0.11 -10.98 -3.57
C ARG A 99 -1.33 -10.92 -2.67
N PHE A 100 -1.08 -10.83 -1.36
CA PHE A 100 -2.13 -10.63 -0.36
C PHE A 100 -1.90 -9.32 0.40
N CYS A 101 -2.84 -8.40 0.27
CA CYS A 101 -2.80 -7.08 0.89
C CYS A 101 -3.65 -7.08 2.16
N MET A 102 -3.11 -6.55 3.25
CA MET A 102 -3.78 -6.47 4.55
C MET A 102 -3.87 -5.01 5.00
N GLY A 103 -5.09 -4.52 5.17
CA GLY A 103 -5.36 -3.13 5.53
C GLY A 103 -6.02 -2.99 6.90
N ALA A 104 -5.59 -2.01 7.70
CA ALA A 104 -6.23 -1.64 8.95
C ALA A 104 -6.60 -0.16 8.98
N ALA A 105 -7.81 0.14 9.45
CA ALA A 105 -8.28 1.52 9.66
C ALA A 105 -7.61 2.13 10.91
N TRP A 106 -6.31 2.43 10.80
CA TRP A 106 -5.48 3.05 11.84
C TRP A 106 -4.83 4.34 11.37
N ARG A 107 -4.54 5.23 12.33
CA ARG A 107 -3.58 6.32 12.12
C ARG A 107 -2.16 5.78 12.01
N ASN A 108 -1.80 4.89 12.93
CA ASN A 108 -0.55 4.15 13.01
C ASN A 108 -0.79 2.90 13.87
N PRO A 109 -0.03 1.82 13.70
CA PRO A 109 -0.10 0.67 14.59
C PRO A 109 0.45 1.03 15.98
N HIS A 110 -0.24 0.62 17.03
CA HIS A 110 0.32 0.72 18.38
C HIS A 110 1.35 -0.38 18.61
N GLU A 111 2.31 -0.14 19.49
CA GLU A 111 3.34 -1.14 19.81
C GLU A 111 2.75 -2.47 20.31
N ARG A 112 1.66 -2.43 21.05
CA ARG A 112 0.92 -3.63 21.48
C ARG A 112 0.32 -4.44 20.32
N ASP A 113 0.12 -3.82 19.15
CA ASP A 113 -0.46 -4.45 17.97
C ASP A 113 0.61 -5.01 17.02
N MET A 114 1.87 -4.59 17.18
CA MET A 114 2.97 -5.02 16.32
C MET A 114 3.21 -6.54 16.33
N PRO A 115 3.22 -7.25 17.48
CA PRO A 115 3.37 -8.71 17.46
C PRO A 115 2.32 -9.40 16.60
N TYR A 116 1.07 -8.98 16.67
CA TYR A 116 -0.04 -9.47 15.85
C TYR A 116 0.18 -9.21 14.36
N VAL A 117 0.63 -8.00 14.00
CA VAL A 117 0.89 -7.62 12.60
C VAL A 117 2.06 -8.44 12.04
N LEU A 118 3.16 -8.56 12.80
CA LEU A 118 4.35 -9.30 12.37
C LEU A 118 4.09 -10.80 12.19
N GLU A 119 3.24 -11.38 13.03
CA GLU A 119 2.79 -12.76 12.89
C GLU A 119 2.06 -12.98 11.56
N MET A 120 1.08 -12.12 11.24
CA MET A 120 0.37 -12.19 9.97
C MET A 120 1.29 -12.11 8.76
N VAL A 121 2.28 -11.19 8.78
CA VAL A 121 3.25 -11.06 7.68
C VAL A 121 4.00 -12.37 7.49
N ARG A 122 4.54 -12.95 8.57
CA ARG A 122 5.30 -14.20 8.50
C ARG A 122 4.46 -15.37 7.96
N GLU A 123 3.25 -15.53 8.50
CA GLU A 123 2.36 -16.63 8.12
C GLU A 123 1.88 -16.52 6.67
N VAL A 124 1.49 -15.32 6.23
CA VAL A 124 1.11 -15.11 4.82
C VAL A 124 2.31 -15.30 3.88
N LYS A 125 3.50 -14.84 4.29
CA LYS A 125 4.74 -15.07 3.54
C LYS A 125 5.07 -16.57 3.43
N ALA A 126 4.86 -17.33 4.50
CA ALA A 126 5.06 -18.78 4.52
C ALA A 126 4.15 -19.55 3.54
N LEU A 127 2.99 -18.97 3.18
CA LEU A 127 2.14 -19.50 2.11
C LEU A 127 2.74 -19.29 0.71
N GLY A 128 3.82 -18.52 0.57
CA GLY A 128 4.44 -18.19 -0.72
C GLY A 128 3.78 -17.05 -1.47
N LEU A 129 2.96 -16.25 -0.79
CA LEU A 129 2.39 -15.01 -1.32
C LEU A 129 3.35 -13.84 -1.10
N GLU A 130 3.34 -12.87 -2.02
CA GLU A 130 3.84 -11.53 -1.71
C GLU A 130 2.94 -10.86 -0.68
N THR A 131 3.53 -10.20 0.30
CA THR A 131 2.81 -9.51 1.36
C THR A 131 2.77 -8.01 1.15
N CYS A 132 1.61 -7.41 1.36
CA CYS A 132 1.43 -5.96 1.31
C CYS A 132 0.62 -5.49 2.53
N MET A 133 1.03 -4.37 3.12
CA MET A 133 0.32 -3.79 4.27
C MET A 133 -0.02 -2.32 4.08
N THR A 134 -1.17 -1.92 4.65
CA THR A 134 -1.63 -0.54 4.79
C THR A 134 -2.07 -0.33 6.24
N LEU A 135 -1.22 0.25 7.08
CA LEU A 135 -1.44 0.38 8.53
C LEU A 135 -1.47 1.84 9.01
N GLY A 136 -1.45 2.80 8.07
CA GLY A 136 -1.27 4.21 8.39
C GLY A 136 0.21 4.59 8.45
N MET A 137 0.58 5.51 9.34
CA MET A 137 1.97 5.97 9.49
C MET A 137 2.82 4.93 10.22
N LEU A 138 4.10 4.87 9.89
CA LEU A 138 5.10 4.04 10.57
C LEU A 138 6.26 4.89 11.04
N ASN A 139 6.80 4.57 12.22
CA ASN A 139 8.14 5.01 12.57
C ASN A 139 9.18 4.02 12.02
N GLN A 140 10.46 4.41 12.07
CA GLN A 140 11.56 3.62 11.52
C GLN A 140 11.62 2.20 12.11
N SER A 141 11.53 2.05 13.43
CA SER A 141 11.57 0.73 14.09
C SER A 141 10.41 -0.18 13.65
N GLN A 142 9.23 0.38 13.41
CA GLN A 142 8.09 -0.40 12.91
C GLN A 142 8.32 -0.84 11.46
N ALA A 143 8.87 0.03 10.61
CA ALA A 143 9.21 -0.30 9.23
C ALA A 143 10.29 -1.40 9.16
N GLU A 144 11.37 -1.29 9.93
CA GLU A 144 12.43 -2.30 10.03
C GLU A 144 11.88 -3.67 10.47
N ARG A 145 11.07 -3.70 11.53
CA ARG A 145 10.46 -4.94 12.03
C ARG A 145 9.52 -5.60 11.02
N LEU A 146 8.78 -4.82 10.24
CA LEU A 146 7.95 -5.32 9.15
C LEU A 146 8.80 -5.93 8.04
N LYS A 147 9.88 -5.26 7.64
CA LYS A 147 10.87 -5.77 6.69
C LYS A 147 11.49 -7.09 7.17
N ASP A 148 11.93 -7.15 8.44
CA ASP A 148 12.49 -8.36 9.05
C ASP A 148 11.49 -9.51 9.15
N ALA A 149 10.19 -9.21 9.26
CA ALA A 149 9.13 -10.21 9.22
C ALA A 149 8.85 -10.74 7.80
N GLY A 150 9.43 -10.12 6.76
CA GLY A 150 9.28 -10.51 5.36
C GLY A 150 8.22 -9.73 4.59
N LEU A 151 7.87 -8.52 5.03
CA LEU A 151 6.95 -7.65 4.28
C LEU A 151 7.60 -7.20 2.97
N ASP A 152 6.92 -7.45 1.84
CA ASP A 152 7.41 -7.07 0.52
C ASP A 152 7.02 -5.64 0.13
N TYR A 153 5.82 -5.21 0.49
CA TYR A 153 5.28 -3.91 0.09
C TYR A 153 4.55 -3.21 1.23
N TYR A 154 4.77 -1.91 1.34
CA TYR A 154 3.98 -1.05 2.21
C TYR A 154 3.25 0.00 1.38
N ASN A 155 1.92 0.00 1.43
CA ASN A 155 1.10 0.96 0.71
C ASN A 155 0.85 2.20 1.56
N HIS A 156 1.30 3.37 1.07
CA HIS A 156 1.15 4.65 1.76
C HIS A 156 0.93 5.78 0.77
N ASN A 157 -0.31 6.21 0.61
CA ASN A 157 -0.71 7.19 -0.40
C ASN A 157 -0.40 8.62 0.07
N LEU A 158 -0.01 9.49 -0.86
CA LEU A 158 0.11 10.93 -0.61
C LEU A 158 -1.26 11.64 -0.60
N ASP A 159 -2.27 11.03 -1.19
CA ASP A 159 -3.67 11.44 -1.22
C ASP A 159 -3.95 12.66 -2.11
N THR A 160 -3.16 13.74 -2.01
CA THR A 160 -3.31 14.97 -2.80
C THR A 160 -1.98 15.76 -2.80
N SER A 161 -1.94 16.92 -3.43
CA SER A 161 -0.75 17.79 -3.41
C SER A 161 -0.50 18.38 -2.02
N ARG A 162 0.73 18.80 -1.76
CA ARG A 162 1.13 19.44 -0.50
C ARG A 162 0.28 20.67 -0.19
N GLU A 163 0.03 21.51 -1.19
CA GLU A 163 -0.71 22.77 -1.05
C GLU A 163 -2.19 22.53 -0.70
N TYR A 164 -2.75 21.45 -1.21
CA TYR A 164 -4.17 21.13 -0.98
C TYR A 164 -4.40 20.19 0.21
N TYR A 165 -3.34 19.66 0.82
CA TYR A 165 -3.41 18.58 1.81
C TYR A 165 -4.31 18.94 3.01
N SER A 166 -4.15 20.13 3.58
CA SER A 166 -4.93 20.58 4.74
C SER A 166 -6.43 20.76 4.45
N HIS A 167 -6.82 20.86 3.18
CA HIS A 167 -8.24 20.92 2.79
C HIS A 167 -8.90 19.54 2.83
N ILE A 168 -8.10 18.45 2.74
CA ILE A 168 -8.59 17.08 2.69
C ILE A 168 -8.40 16.37 4.04
N ILE A 169 -7.32 16.65 4.75
CA ILE A 169 -6.95 15.99 6.01
C ILE A 169 -6.38 17.04 6.96
N SER A 170 -6.92 17.12 8.18
CA SER A 170 -6.43 18.03 9.22
C SER A 170 -5.74 17.32 10.39
N THR A 171 -5.93 16.02 10.53
CA THR A 171 -5.39 15.22 11.65
C THR A 171 -3.91 14.85 11.51
N ARG A 172 -3.32 15.06 10.33
CA ARG A 172 -1.88 14.90 10.05
C ARG A 172 -1.47 15.83 8.92
N THR A 173 -0.16 15.95 8.70
CA THR A 173 0.44 16.77 7.65
C THR A 173 0.85 15.95 6.42
N PHE A 174 1.17 16.63 5.32
CA PHE A 174 1.79 16.01 4.15
C PHE A 174 3.19 15.45 4.48
N ASP A 175 3.93 16.15 5.36
CA ASP A 175 5.28 15.70 5.77
C ASP A 175 5.22 14.41 6.60
N ASP A 176 4.21 14.20 7.44
CA ASP A 176 4.00 12.90 8.13
C ASP A 176 3.89 11.73 7.15
N ARG A 177 3.36 11.99 5.93
CA ARG A 177 3.33 10.98 4.85
C ARG A 177 4.70 10.71 4.27
N LEU A 178 5.48 11.77 4.03
CA LEU A 178 6.83 11.64 3.50
C LEU A 178 7.75 10.93 4.48
N ASP A 179 7.68 11.27 5.77
CA ASP A 179 8.47 10.61 6.82
C ASP A 179 8.22 9.10 6.84
N THR A 180 6.95 8.68 6.73
CA THR A 180 6.63 7.25 6.64
C THR A 180 7.22 6.60 5.38
N LEU A 181 7.15 7.27 4.22
CA LEU A 181 7.74 6.76 2.97
C LEU A 181 9.26 6.67 3.06
N ASP A 182 9.90 7.62 3.73
CA ASP A 182 11.34 7.59 3.96
C ASP A 182 11.74 6.42 4.87
N HIS A 183 11.00 6.17 5.95
CA HIS A 183 11.23 5.01 6.83
C HIS A 183 11.06 3.67 6.10
N VAL A 184 10.09 3.58 5.19
CA VAL A 184 9.83 2.34 4.43
C VAL A 184 10.86 2.12 3.32
N ARG A 185 11.46 3.20 2.80
CA ARG A 185 12.44 3.14 1.71
C ARG A 185 13.83 2.67 2.19
N GLN A 186 14.19 2.91 3.44
CA GLN A 186 15.47 2.48 4.05
C GLN A 186 15.50 0.97 4.33
#